data_dfd3a7af94161f467599eb74189d5b9f
#
_entry.id   dfd3a7af94161f467599eb74189d5b9f
#
_cell.length_a   1.000
_cell.length_b   1.000
_cell.length_c   1.000
_cell.angle_alpha   90.00
_cell.angle_beta   90.00
_cell.angle_gamma   90.00
#
_symmetry.space_group_name_H-M   'P 1'
#
loop_
_entity.id
_entity.type
_entity.pdbx_description
1 polymer ?
#
loop_
_entity_poly.entity_id
_entity_poly.type
_entity_poly.pdbx_seq_one_letter_code
_entity_poly.pdbx_strand_id
1 'polypeptide(L)'
;MPMLKTALQSVLSEDEIQHLSSSFDVIGDIAIIKIPEELASKDRLIGEELLQKMKNVTTVLKQESDVKGEYRIREVSVIAGKEKFETIYHENGVAFKVDVRAVYFSPRLSTERARIRSLVADDETILNMFAGVGTFSLIIAKTKAATVHSVDLNPEAFHMARASVLLNKRMKGTVLPVLADAAVYAQEHAGEFDRILMPLPERAREFLPAAVTAAKKSSAMIHYYVHLSQEDFANKDWIENHLQNLIQETKFQVKLWKRVREVGPRYIQAVADIQLL
;
A
#
# COMPACT_ATOMS: atom_id res chain seq x y z
N MET A 1 -9.23 -14.02 13.57
CA MET A 1 -9.33 -12.87 14.53
C MET A 1 -10.79 -12.66 14.85
N PRO A 2 -11.16 -12.43 16.11
CA PRO A 2 -12.53 -12.05 16.41
C PRO A 2 -12.86 -10.78 15.62
N MET A 3 -14.04 -10.74 15.01
CA MET A 3 -14.50 -9.51 14.37
C MET A 3 -14.54 -8.42 15.44
N LEU A 4 -14.13 -7.19 15.11
CA LEU A 4 -14.10 -6.06 16.06
C LEU A 4 -15.38 -5.96 16.89
N LYS A 5 -16.53 -6.08 16.22
CA LYS A 5 -17.85 -6.04 16.86
C LYS A 5 -18.02 -7.11 17.95
N THR A 6 -17.55 -8.33 17.72
CA THR A 6 -17.60 -9.41 18.72
C THR A 6 -16.69 -9.13 19.92
N ALA A 7 -15.52 -8.53 19.69
CA ALA A 7 -14.60 -8.19 20.77
C ALA A 7 -15.17 -7.14 21.73
N LEU A 8 -16.05 -6.26 21.25
CA LEU A 8 -16.56 -5.12 22.00
C LEU A 8 -17.99 -5.33 22.56
N GLN A 9 -18.58 -6.53 22.39
CA GLN A 9 -19.92 -6.85 22.93
C GLN A 9 -20.02 -6.75 24.47
N SER A 10 -18.88 -6.86 25.17
CA SER A 10 -18.84 -6.75 26.64
C SER A 10 -18.94 -5.30 27.15
N VAL A 11 -18.66 -4.31 26.31
CA VAL A 11 -18.50 -2.90 26.70
C VAL A 11 -19.40 -1.94 25.92
N LEU A 12 -20.00 -2.37 24.82
CA LEU A 12 -20.92 -1.60 23.99
C LEU A 12 -22.27 -2.30 23.87
N SER A 13 -23.34 -1.50 23.80
CA SER A 13 -24.69 -2.00 23.50
C SER A 13 -24.79 -2.47 22.03
N GLU A 14 -25.84 -3.23 21.72
CA GLU A 14 -26.08 -3.69 20.33
C GLU A 14 -26.24 -2.53 19.35
N ASP A 15 -26.88 -1.45 19.76
CA ASP A 15 -27.08 -0.25 18.97
C ASP A 15 -25.74 0.45 18.70
N GLU A 16 -24.90 0.63 19.72
CA GLU A 16 -23.57 1.21 19.59
C GLU A 16 -22.64 0.39 18.67
N ILE A 17 -22.74 -0.94 18.75
CA ILE A 17 -21.96 -1.85 17.88
C ILE A 17 -22.34 -1.70 16.40
N GLN A 18 -23.61 -1.37 16.09
CA GLN A 18 -24.04 -1.16 14.70
C GLN A 18 -23.32 0.04 14.05
N HIS A 19 -23.06 1.11 14.83
CA HIS A 19 -22.38 2.32 14.36
C HIS A 19 -20.86 2.12 14.13
N LEU A 20 -20.25 1.09 14.75
CA LEU A 20 -18.84 0.81 14.55
C LEU A 20 -18.53 0.27 13.15
N SER A 21 -17.47 0.77 12.55
CA SER A 21 -16.86 0.12 11.39
C SER A 21 -16.47 -1.32 11.74
N SER A 22 -16.82 -2.28 10.88
CA SER A 22 -16.47 -3.69 11.10
C SER A 22 -14.98 -3.99 10.91
N SER A 23 -14.20 -3.03 10.40
CA SER A 23 -12.80 -3.23 10.06
C SER A 23 -11.88 -2.28 10.82
N PHE A 24 -10.73 -2.79 11.23
CA PHE A 24 -9.62 -2.06 11.81
C PHE A 24 -8.31 -2.64 11.26
N ASP A 25 -7.22 -1.88 11.34
CA ASP A 25 -5.92 -2.33 10.91
C ASP A 25 -5.07 -2.77 12.11
N VAL A 26 -4.35 -3.89 11.97
CA VAL A 26 -3.31 -4.30 12.92
C VAL A 26 -1.99 -4.30 12.19
N ILE A 27 -1.08 -3.44 12.63
CA ILE A 27 0.25 -3.28 12.05
C ILE A 27 1.26 -3.62 13.14
N GLY A 28 1.90 -4.77 13.04
CA GLY A 28 2.76 -5.30 14.08
C GLY A 28 2.00 -5.47 15.40
N ASP A 29 2.37 -4.73 16.42
CA ASP A 29 1.75 -4.70 17.74
C ASP A 29 0.89 -3.45 18.00
N ILE A 30 0.53 -2.72 16.94
CA ILE A 30 -0.34 -1.54 16.98
C ILE A 30 -1.68 -1.83 16.29
N ALA A 31 -2.79 -1.65 16.98
CA ALA A 31 -4.12 -1.66 16.41
C ALA A 31 -4.59 -0.23 16.13
N ILE A 32 -5.19 0.01 14.96
CA ILE A 32 -5.72 1.32 14.57
C ILE A 32 -7.20 1.15 14.23
N ILE A 33 -8.06 1.87 14.97
CA ILE A 33 -9.52 1.80 14.85
C ILE A 33 -10.08 3.17 14.45
N LYS A 34 -11.15 3.17 13.65
CA LYS A 34 -11.98 4.34 13.40
C LYS A 34 -13.18 4.28 14.33
N ILE A 35 -13.31 5.24 15.23
CA ILE A 35 -14.41 5.36 16.18
C ILE A 35 -15.29 6.52 15.73
N PRO A 36 -16.59 6.33 15.51
CA PRO A 36 -17.51 7.39 15.17
C PRO A 36 -17.69 8.39 16.32
N GLU A 37 -18.07 9.63 16.00
CA GLU A 37 -18.17 10.73 16.96
C GLU A 37 -19.13 10.43 18.11
N GLU A 38 -20.21 9.72 17.84
CA GLU A 38 -21.21 9.29 18.82
C GLU A 38 -20.63 8.40 19.93
N LEU A 39 -19.52 7.74 19.66
CA LEU A 39 -18.81 6.86 20.60
C LEU A 39 -17.51 7.46 21.14
N ALA A 40 -17.21 8.72 20.85
CA ALA A 40 -15.95 9.36 21.26
C ALA A 40 -15.74 9.38 22.79
N SER A 41 -16.82 9.48 23.57
CA SER A 41 -16.76 9.39 25.05
C SER A 41 -16.32 8.02 25.57
N LYS A 42 -16.36 6.98 24.73
CA LYS A 42 -15.98 5.60 25.06
C LYS A 42 -14.63 5.17 24.46
N ASP A 43 -13.88 6.08 23.86
CA ASP A 43 -12.62 5.78 23.19
C ASP A 43 -11.69 4.94 24.07
N ARG A 44 -11.48 5.37 25.32
CA ARG A 44 -10.62 4.67 26.26
C ARG A 44 -11.14 3.28 26.62
N LEU A 45 -12.44 3.15 26.87
CA LEU A 45 -13.07 1.87 27.19
C LEU A 45 -12.92 0.88 26.03
N ILE A 46 -13.15 1.34 24.79
CA ILE A 46 -12.96 0.54 23.58
C ILE A 46 -11.50 0.11 23.43
N GLY A 47 -10.57 1.03 23.66
CA GLY A 47 -9.13 0.76 23.57
C GLY A 47 -8.66 -0.27 24.59
N GLU A 48 -9.06 -0.12 25.85
CA GLU A 48 -8.71 -1.04 26.95
C GLU A 48 -9.27 -2.46 26.70
N GLU A 49 -10.50 -2.57 26.23
CA GLU A 49 -11.10 -3.87 25.90
C GLU A 49 -10.37 -4.55 24.74
N LEU A 50 -9.97 -3.80 23.70
CA LEU A 50 -9.19 -4.35 22.60
C LEU A 50 -7.82 -4.86 23.06
N LEU A 51 -7.13 -4.14 23.96
CA LEU A 51 -5.87 -4.62 24.54
C LEU A 51 -6.03 -5.94 25.28
N GLN A 52 -7.11 -6.10 26.05
CA GLN A 52 -7.38 -7.34 26.78
C GLN A 52 -7.64 -8.52 25.84
N LYS A 53 -8.38 -8.29 24.74
CA LYS A 53 -8.75 -9.33 23.78
C LYS A 53 -7.64 -9.68 22.79
N MET A 54 -6.71 -8.74 22.52
CA MET A 54 -5.69 -8.87 21.48
C MET A 54 -4.29 -9.01 22.11
N LYS A 55 -3.92 -10.20 22.50
CA LYS A 55 -2.67 -10.52 23.24
C LYS A 55 -1.39 -10.00 22.56
N ASN A 56 -1.38 -9.84 21.23
CA ASN A 56 -0.23 -9.38 20.46
C ASN A 56 -0.22 -7.86 20.22
N VAL A 57 -1.23 -7.12 20.72
CA VAL A 57 -1.32 -5.67 20.60
C VAL A 57 -0.86 -5.02 21.89
N THR A 58 0.01 -4.03 21.80
CA THR A 58 0.52 -3.26 22.94
C THR A 58 0.05 -1.81 22.94
N THR A 59 -0.50 -1.36 21.81
CA THR A 59 -1.00 0.00 21.62
C THR A 59 -2.26 -0.03 20.78
N VAL A 60 -3.29 0.71 21.22
CA VAL A 60 -4.49 0.95 20.43
C VAL A 60 -4.57 2.44 20.10
N LEU A 61 -4.63 2.73 18.81
CA LEU A 61 -4.74 4.07 18.27
C LEU A 61 -6.14 4.28 17.70
N LYS A 62 -6.69 5.48 17.93
CA LYS A 62 -7.84 6.00 17.21
C LYS A 62 -7.35 6.77 15.98
N GLN A 63 -7.99 6.53 14.85
CA GLN A 63 -7.80 7.34 13.66
C GLN A 63 -8.63 8.61 13.77
N GLU A 64 -7.97 9.77 13.78
CA GLU A 64 -8.61 11.09 13.93
C GLU A 64 -8.95 11.75 12.58
N SER A 65 -8.23 11.39 11.52
CA SER A 65 -8.48 11.92 10.18
C SER A 65 -8.46 10.82 9.12
N ASP A 66 -9.09 11.07 7.98
CA ASP A 66 -8.84 10.29 6.79
C ASP A 66 -7.40 10.50 6.29
N VAL A 67 -6.92 9.58 5.46
CA VAL A 67 -5.60 9.69 4.82
C VAL A 67 -5.58 10.93 3.91
N LYS A 68 -4.66 11.88 4.17
CA LYS A 68 -4.60 13.18 3.49
C LYS A 68 -3.18 13.58 3.12
N GLY A 69 -3.10 14.61 2.26
CA GLY A 69 -1.84 15.23 1.86
C GLY A 69 -1.00 14.39 0.91
N GLU A 70 0.11 14.96 0.50
CA GLU A 70 1.03 14.38 -0.48
C GLU A 70 1.64 13.05 0.00
N TYR A 71 1.94 12.95 1.30
CA TYR A 71 2.51 11.75 1.92
C TYR A 71 1.46 10.73 2.38
N ARG A 72 0.16 11.04 2.19
CA ARG A 72 -0.94 10.14 2.55
C ARG A 72 -0.91 9.71 4.02
N ILE A 73 -0.66 10.65 4.92
CA ILE A 73 -0.64 10.41 6.36
C ILE A 73 -2.04 10.55 6.94
N ARG A 74 -2.27 9.88 8.06
CA ARG A 74 -3.45 10.01 8.90
C ARG A 74 -3.03 10.47 10.29
N GLU A 75 -3.84 11.32 10.91
CA GLU A 75 -3.69 11.66 12.30
C GLU A 75 -4.20 10.52 13.17
N VAL A 76 -3.46 10.19 14.22
CA VAL A 76 -3.83 9.14 15.17
C VAL A 76 -3.52 9.59 16.59
N SER A 77 -4.36 9.18 17.55
CA SER A 77 -4.17 9.39 18.98
C SER A 77 -4.14 8.04 19.73
N VAL A 78 -3.39 7.97 20.83
CA VAL A 78 -3.35 6.79 21.69
C VAL A 78 -4.60 6.79 22.57
N ILE A 79 -5.39 5.73 22.50
CA ILE A 79 -6.58 5.55 23.34
C ILE A 79 -6.38 4.47 24.40
N ALA A 80 -5.41 3.55 24.22
CA ALA A 80 -5.02 2.59 25.25
C ALA A 80 -3.62 2.01 25.00
N GLY A 81 -2.96 1.56 26.05
CA GLY A 81 -1.66 0.90 26.02
C GLY A 81 -0.49 1.87 26.05
N LYS A 82 0.60 1.50 25.39
CA LYS A 82 1.84 2.28 25.37
C LYS A 82 1.74 3.44 24.39
N GLU A 83 2.35 4.57 24.69
CA GLU A 83 2.53 5.66 23.72
C GLU A 83 3.61 5.24 22.71
N LYS A 84 3.18 4.60 21.65
CA LYS A 84 4.06 4.01 20.63
C LYS A 84 3.43 4.13 19.25
N PHE A 85 4.23 4.54 18.25
CA PHE A 85 3.79 4.72 16.87
C PHE A 85 4.65 3.95 15.87
N GLU A 86 5.86 3.55 16.28
CA GLU A 86 6.72 2.68 15.50
C GLU A 86 6.51 1.21 15.86
N THR A 87 6.52 0.35 14.83
CA THR A 87 6.42 -1.09 15.02
C THR A 87 7.18 -1.85 13.93
N ILE A 88 7.36 -3.15 14.13
CA ILE A 88 7.83 -4.08 13.11
C ILE A 88 6.65 -4.91 12.63
N TYR A 89 6.32 -4.77 11.35
CA TYR A 89 5.30 -5.59 10.70
C TYR A 89 5.95 -6.74 9.93
N HIS A 90 5.38 -7.93 10.01
CA HIS A 90 5.90 -9.12 9.33
C HIS A 90 4.90 -9.62 8.27
N GLU A 91 5.38 -9.80 7.06
CA GLU A 91 4.59 -10.34 5.95
C GLU A 91 5.49 -11.10 4.97
N ASN A 92 5.06 -12.29 4.51
CA ASN A 92 5.76 -13.08 3.50
C ASN A 92 7.27 -13.32 3.82
N GLY A 93 7.62 -13.47 5.09
CA GLY A 93 8.99 -13.67 5.53
C GLY A 93 9.89 -12.42 5.49
N VAL A 94 9.28 -11.25 5.40
CA VAL A 94 9.91 -9.92 5.40
C VAL A 94 9.46 -9.14 6.63
N ALA A 95 10.39 -8.43 7.26
CA ALA A 95 10.14 -7.50 8.36
C ALA A 95 10.15 -6.06 7.84
N PHE A 96 9.15 -5.27 8.18
CA PHE A 96 9.03 -3.87 7.80
C PHE A 96 9.02 -3.00 9.04
N LYS A 97 9.92 -2.00 9.10
CA LYS A 97 9.83 -0.93 10.09
C LYS A 97 8.79 0.07 9.62
N VAL A 98 7.84 0.43 10.49
CA VAL A 98 6.71 1.31 10.17
C VAL A 98 6.47 2.28 11.32
N ASP A 99 6.47 3.58 11.07
CA ASP A 99 5.83 4.58 11.94
C ASP A 99 4.46 4.92 11.33
N VAL A 100 3.39 4.55 12.02
CA VAL A 100 2.01 4.68 11.52
C VAL A 100 1.50 6.12 11.43
N ARG A 101 2.23 7.10 12.00
CA ARG A 101 1.95 8.54 11.88
C ARG A 101 2.66 9.17 10.70
N ALA A 102 3.85 8.67 10.36
CA ALA A 102 4.77 9.31 9.42
C ALA A 102 4.68 8.74 8.00
N VAL A 103 4.15 7.51 7.86
CA VAL A 103 4.10 6.83 6.56
C VAL A 103 2.74 6.19 6.30
N TYR A 104 2.37 6.15 5.02
CA TYR A 104 1.25 5.31 4.60
C TYR A 104 1.64 3.83 4.64
N PHE A 105 0.83 3.03 5.31
CA PHE A 105 0.97 1.58 5.32
C PHE A 105 -0.41 0.90 5.34
N SER A 106 -0.59 -0.15 4.52
CA SER A 106 -1.81 -0.95 4.52
C SER A 106 -1.48 -2.45 4.49
N PRO A 107 -1.89 -3.22 5.51
CA PRO A 107 -1.74 -4.67 5.52
C PRO A 107 -2.65 -5.37 4.49
N ARG A 108 -3.69 -4.68 3.99
CA ARG A 108 -4.74 -5.24 3.13
C ARG A 108 -4.29 -5.54 1.70
N LEU A 109 -3.06 -5.15 1.32
CA LEU A 109 -2.49 -5.40 -0.01
C LEU A 109 -1.58 -6.64 -0.06
N SER A 110 -1.55 -7.46 0.98
CA SER A 110 -0.66 -8.63 1.09
C SER A 110 -0.81 -9.60 -0.10
N THR A 111 -2.04 -9.92 -0.47
CA THR A 111 -2.32 -10.81 -1.62
C THR A 111 -1.81 -10.21 -2.93
N GLU A 112 -1.96 -8.91 -3.12
CA GLU A 112 -1.51 -8.23 -4.33
C GLU A 112 0.03 -8.16 -4.39
N ARG A 113 0.69 -7.89 -3.26
CA ARG A 113 2.16 -7.96 -3.17
C ARG A 113 2.70 -9.35 -3.51
N ALA A 114 2.03 -10.40 -3.02
CA ALA A 114 2.39 -11.78 -3.35
C ALA A 114 2.17 -12.10 -4.84
N ARG A 115 1.09 -11.58 -5.45
CA ARG A 115 0.83 -11.71 -6.89
C ARG A 115 1.95 -11.06 -7.71
N ILE A 116 2.30 -9.80 -7.44
CA ILE A 116 3.38 -9.11 -8.16
C ILE A 116 4.69 -9.88 -8.04
N ARG A 117 5.05 -10.31 -6.83
CA ARG A 117 6.25 -11.14 -6.63
C ARG A 117 6.27 -12.39 -7.51
N SER A 118 5.11 -13.04 -7.72
CA SER A 118 5.03 -14.26 -8.55
C SER A 118 5.26 -14.01 -10.03
N LEU A 119 5.02 -12.77 -10.50
CA LEU A 119 5.18 -12.37 -11.90
C LEU A 119 6.60 -11.91 -12.24
N VAL A 120 7.41 -11.57 -11.24
CA VAL A 120 8.79 -11.10 -11.43
C VAL A 120 9.69 -12.29 -11.80
N ALA A 121 10.51 -12.12 -12.85
CA ALA A 121 11.61 -13.02 -13.17
C ALA A 121 12.89 -12.62 -12.40
N ASP A 122 13.87 -13.54 -12.35
CA ASP A 122 15.20 -13.19 -11.88
C ASP A 122 15.85 -12.24 -12.90
N ASP A 123 16.81 -11.42 -12.46
CA ASP A 123 17.57 -10.43 -13.23
C ASP A 123 16.76 -9.23 -13.77
N GLU A 124 15.46 -9.09 -13.41
CA GLU A 124 14.70 -7.88 -13.74
C GLU A 124 15.23 -6.66 -12.96
N THR A 125 15.31 -5.51 -13.67
CA THR A 125 15.45 -4.19 -13.06
C THR A 125 14.08 -3.56 -12.93
N ILE A 126 13.68 -3.23 -11.71
CA ILE A 126 12.30 -2.83 -11.37
C ILE A 126 12.29 -1.43 -10.76
N LEU A 127 11.37 -0.59 -11.22
CA LEU A 127 11.05 0.70 -10.59
C LEU A 127 9.75 0.59 -9.79
N ASN A 128 9.82 0.81 -8.49
CA ASN A 128 8.65 1.04 -7.65
C ASN A 128 8.54 2.54 -7.37
N MET A 129 7.63 3.21 -8.07
CA MET A 129 7.53 4.68 -8.11
C MET A 129 6.97 5.28 -6.81
N PHE A 130 6.24 4.51 -6.01
CA PHE A 130 5.59 4.97 -4.77
C PHE A 130 5.77 3.90 -3.70
N ALA A 131 7.00 3.75 -3.26
CA ALA A 131 7.43 2.55 -2.55
C ALA A 131 6.98 2.50 -1.08
N GLY A 132 6.70 3.65 -0.47
CA GLY A 132 6.47 3.73 0.96
C GLY A 132 7.65 3.13 1.74
N VAL A 133 7.36 2.28 2.70
CA VAL A 133 8.39 1.55 3.47
C VAL A 133 9.03 0.38 2.68
N GLY A 134 8.84 0.33 1.37
CA GLY A 134 9.42 -0.69 0.49
C GLY A 134 8.64 -2.02 0.44
N THR A 135 7.34 -2.00 0.66
CA THR A 135 6.55 -3.25 0.81
C THR A 135 6.62 -4.17 -0.40
N PHE A 136 6.34 -3.68 -1.61
CA PHE A 136 6.49 -4.47 -2.83
C PHE A 136 7.97 -4.84 -3.07
N SER A 137 8.86 -3.87 -2.94
CA SER A 137 10.29 -4.00 -3.24
C SER A 137 10.95 -5.13 -2.44
N LEU A 138 10.77 -5.12 -1.12
CA LEU A 138 11.36 -6.11 -0.22
C LEU A 138 10.74 -7.50 -0.39
N ILE A 139 9.42 -7.60 -0.64
CA ILE A 139 8.75 -8.89 -0.88
C ILE A 139 9.22 -9.52 -2.18
N ILE A 140 9.46 -8.72 -3.22
CA ILE A 140 10.05 -9.19 -4.48
C ILE A 140 11.48 -9.69 -4.24
N ALA A 141 12.35 -8.82 -3.72
CA ALA A 141 13.76 -9.12 -3.52
C ALA A 141 14.00 -10.27 -2.52
N LYS A 142 13.04 -10.59 -1.65
CA LYS A 142 13.15 -11.73 -0.73
C LYS A 142 13.36 -13.05 -1.46
N THR A 143 12.74 -13.22 -2.62
CA THR A 143 12.71 -14.51 -3.34
C THR A 143 13.17 -14.44 -4.79
N LYS A 144 13.37 -13.25 -5.33
CA LYS A 144 13.79 -13.00 -6.72
C LYS A 144 15.13 -12.31 -6.75
N ALA A 145 16.02 -12.74 -7.65
CA ALA A 145 17.32 -12.11 -7.88
C ALA A 145 17.15 -10.85 -8.77
N ALA A 146 16.28 -9.95 -8.36
CA ALA A 146 15.94 -8.72 -9.08
C ALA A 146 16.53 -7.50 -8.36
N THR A 147 16.79 -6.43 -9.11
CA THR A 147 17.17 -5.12 -8.54
C THR A 147 15.96 -4.20 -8.53
N VAL A 148 15.55 -3.73 -7.36
CA VAL A 148 14.36 -2.89 -7.20
C VAL A 148 14.74 -1.50 -6.73
N HIS A 149 14.57 -0.49 -7.59
CA HIS A 149 14.65 0.92 -7.26
C HIS A 149 13.36 1.30 -6.55
N SER A 150 13.47 1.61 -5.26
CA SER A 150 12.35 1.80 -4.34
C SER A 150 12.21 3.30 -4.05
N VAL A 151 11.52 4.02 -4.93
CA VAL A 151 11.44 5.49 -4.92
C VAL A 151 10.24 5.94 -4.09
N ASP A 152 10.46 6.90 -3.21
CA ASP A 152 9.39 7.61 -2.50
C ASP A 152 9.78 9.06 -2.24
N LEU A 153 8.81 9.96 -2.26
CA LEU A 153 9.01 11.38 -2.00
C LEU A 153 9.03 11.70 -0.49
N ASN A 154 8.44 10.84 0.34
CA ASN A 154 8.37 11.04 1.78
C ASN A 154 9.70 10.63 2.45
N PRO A 155 10.44 11.57 3.09
CA PRO A 155 11.71 11.27 3.75
C PRO A 155 11.56 10.18 4.84
N GLU A 156 10.46 10.18 5.58
CA GLU A 156 10.21 9.18 6.62
C GLU A 156 9.99 7.78 6.02
N ALA A 157 9.26 7.70 4.90
CA ALA A 157 9.11 6.44 4.18
C ALA A 157 10.46 5.90 3.66
N PHE A 158 11.30 6.78 3.12
CA PHE A 158 12.67 6.45 2.71
C PHE A 158 13.51 5.93 3.91
N HIS A 159 13.48 6.60 5.06
CA HIS A 159 14.18 6.15 6.26
C HIS A 159 13.68 4.80 6.76
N MET A 160 12.35 4.58 6.76
CA MET A 160 11.74 3.30 7.14
C MET A 160 12.09 2.19 6.13
N ALA A 161 12.12 2.49 4.83
CA ALA A 161 12.54 1.55 3.79
C ALA A 161 13.99 1.10 3.99
N ARG A 162 14.91 2.05 4.22
CA ARG A 162 16.33 1.74 4.54
C ARG A 162 16.46 0.86 5.79
N ALA A 163 15.76 1.21 6.85
CA ALA A 163 15.75 0.42 8.08
C ALA A 163 15.20 -1.00 7.82
N SER A 164 14.14 -1.11 7.01
CA SER A 164 13.56 -2.39 6.62
C SER A 164 14.53 -3.24 5.79
N VAL A 165 15.31 -2.64 4.88
CA VAL A 165 16.39 -3.36 4.17
C VAL A 165 17.40 -3.96 5.15
N LEU A 166 17.83 -3.20 6.15
CA LEU A 166 18.80 -3.66 7.17
C LEU A 166 18.25 -4.79 8.08
N LEU A 167 16.96 -4.80 8.35
CA LEU A 167 16.29 -5.86 9.11
C LEU A 167 16.24 -7.19 8.35
N ASN A 168 16.27 -7.16 7.02
CA ASN A 168 16.07 -8.33 6.18
C ASN A 168 17.38 -8.88 5.62
N LYS A 169 17.97 -9.80 6.37
CA LYS A 169 19.13 -10.56 5.89
C LYS A 169 18.69 -11.67 4.93
N ARG A 170 19.60 -12.15 4.07
CA ARG A 170 19.38 -13.27 3.13
C ARG A 170 18.26 -12.96 2.11
N MET A 171 18.35 -11.79 1.49
CA MET A 171 17.58 -11.45 0.29
C MET A 171 18.25 -12.09 -0.92
N LYS A 172 17.45 -12.53 -1.91
CA LYS A 172 18.00 -12.98 -3.21
C LYS A 172 18.35 -11.78 -4.11
N GLY A 173 17.49 -10.77 -4.11
CA GLY A 173 17.67 -9.55 -4.88
C GLY A 173 18.15 -8.38 -4.04
N THR A 174 18.25 -7.23 -4.69
CA THR A 174 18.70 -5.97 -4.10
C THR A 174 17.56 -4.96 -4.09
N VAL A 175 17.40 -4.23 -3.00
CA VAL A 175 16.49 -3.09 -2.90
C VAL A 175 17.31 -1.84 -2.69
N LEU A 176 17.10 -0.84 -3.55
CA LEU A 176 17.74 0.46 -3.53
C LEU A 176 16.70 1.52 -3.13
N PRO A 177 16.57 1.86 -1.85
CA PRO A 177 15.71 2.97 -1.43
C PRO A 177 16.25 4.30 -1.99
N VAL A 178 15.35 5.10 -2.56
CA VAL A 178 15.66 6.39 -3.18
C VAL A 178 14.68 7.43 -2.68
N LEU A 179 15.19 8.57 -2.20
CA LEU A 179 14.39 9.75 -1.84
C LEU A 179 14.37 10.69 -3.05
N ALA A 180 13.28 10.66 -3.82
CA ALA A 180 13.12 11.49 -5.02
C ALA A 180 11.66 11.63 -5.42
N ASP A 181 11.35 12.63 -6.26
CA ASP A 181 10.13 12.66 -7.04
C ASP A 181 10.17 11.54 -8.09
N ALA A 182 9.11 10.73 -8.15
CA ALA A 182 9.06 9.56 -9.01
C ALA A 182 9.08 9.90 -10.51
N ALA A 183 8.53 11.05 -10.93
CA ALA A 183 8.53 11.44 -12.32
C ALA A 183 9.93 11.94 -12.75
N VAL A 184 10.61 12.70 -11.89
CA VAL A 184 11.99 13.16 -12.13
C VAL A 184 12.91 11.94 -12.22
N TYR A 185 12.84 11.05 -11.25
CA TYR A 185 13.65 9.83 -11.24
C TYR A 185 13.42 8.96 -12.48
N ALA A 186 12.16 8.80 -12.90
CA ALA A 186 11.81 8.05 -14.10
C ALA A 186 12.39 8.66 -15.39
N GLN A 187 12.47 10.00 -15.48
CA GLN A 187 13.07 10.70 -16.62
C GLN A 187 14.58 10.55 -16.65
N GLU A 188 15.25 10.62 -15.50
CA GLU A 188 16.70 10.44 -15.38
C GLU A 188 17.15 9.02 -15.73
N HIS A 189 16.25 8.03 -15.57
CA HIS A 189 16.47 6.62 -15.83
C HIS A 189 15.64 6.08 -17.00
N ALA A 190 15.55 6.86 -18.09
CA ALA A 190 14.75 6.52 -19.27
C ALA A 190 15.20 5.21 -19.92
N GLY A 191 14.25 4.29 -20.13
CA GLY A 191 14.49 3.02 -20.82
C GLY A 191 15.27 1.97 -20.02
N GLU A 192 15.39 2.11 -18.70
CA GLU A 192 16.21 1.20 -17.88
C GLU A 192 15.44 0.04 -17.25
N PHE A 193 14.10 0.14 -17.10
CA PHE A 193 13.34 -0.80 -16.29
C PHE A 193 12.55 -1.83 -17.09
N ASP A 194 12.66 -3.10 -16.69
CA ASP A 194 11.88 -4.22 -17.23
C ASP A 194 10.45 -4.21 -16.68
N ARG A 195 10.29 -3.67 -15.45
CA ARG A 195 9.00 -3.63 -14.76
C ARG A 195 8.86 -2.35 -13.95
N ILE A 196 7.63 -1.81 -13.95
CA ILE A 196 7.31 -0.59 -13.19
C ILE A 196 6.06 -0.84 -12.35
N LEU A 197 6.13 -0.48 -11.07
CA LEU A 197 5.03 -0.56 -10.13
C LEU A 197 4.55 0.86 -9.80
N MET A 198 3.25 1.10 -9.93
CA MET A 198 2.63 2.41 -9.66
C MET A 198 1.55 2.29 -8.57
N PRO A 199 1.89 1.89 -7.31
CA PRO A 199 0.90 1.58 -6.27
C PRO A 199 0.30 2.83 -5.59
N LEU A 200 0.10 3.91 -6.33
CA LEU A 200 -0.56 5.15 -5.89
C LEU A 200 -1.77 5.45 -6.78
N PRO A 201 -2.91 4.78 -6.58
CA PRO A 201 -4.04 4.81 -7.51
C PRO A 201 -4.67 6.20 -7.68
N GLU A 202 -4.58 7.09 -6.70
CA GLU A 202 -5.15 8.45 -6.77
C GLU A 202 -4.42 9.35 -7.77
N ARG A 203 -3.11 9.13 -7.96
CA ARG A 203 -2.26 9.96 -8.81
C ARG A 203 -1.60 9.21 -9.97
N ALA A 204 -1.84 7.91 -10.09
CA ALA A 204 -1.18 7.07 -11.10
C ALA A 204 -1.36 7.62 -12.53
N ARG A 205 -2.51 8.24 -12.83
CA ARG A 205 -2.78 8.89 -14.11
C ARG A 205 -1.73 9.94 -14.48
N GLU A 206 -1.32 10.76 -13.52
CA GLU A 206 -0.36 11.85 -13.73
C GLU A 206 1.04 11.32 -14.04
N PHE A 207 1.41 10.17 -13.46
CA PHE A 207 2.73 9.59 -13.53
C PHE A 207 2.90 8.52 -14.63
N LEU A 208 1.80 8.12 -15.30
CA LEU A 208 1.88 7.07 -16.32
C LEU A 208 2.82 7.43 -17.49
N PRO A 209 2.83 8.67 -18.02
CA PRO A 209 3.80 9.05 -19.08
C PRO A 209 5.27 8.91 -18.62
N ALA A 210 5.57 9.28 -17.37
CA ALA A 210 6.91 9.10 -16.82
C ALA A 210 7.28 7.62 -16.65
N ALA A 211 6.32 6.78 -16.22
CA ALA A 211 6.51 5.34 -16.16
C ALA A 211 6.83 4.74 -17.54
N VAL A 212 6.14 5.19 -18.59
CA VAL A 212 6.41 4.76 -19.96
C VAL A 212 7.81 5.19 -20.41
N THR A 213 8.25 6.40 -20.05
CA THR A 213 9.61 6.90 -20.33
C THR A 213 10.68 6.02 -19.67
N ALA A 214 10.49 5.63 -18.42
CA ALA A 214 11.43 4.80 -17.67
C ALA A 214 11.48 3.34 -18.14
N ALA A 215 10.41 2.87 -18.78
CA ALA A 215 10.28 1.50 -19.25
C ALA A 215 11.21 1.20 -20.44
N LYS A 216 11.79 0.01 -20.51
CA LYS A 216 12.43 -0.51 -21.73
C LYS A 216 11.42 -0.51 -22.88
N LYS A 217 11.88 -0.13 -24.07
CA LYS A 217 11.01 0.12 -25.24
C LYS A 217 10.20 -1.09 -25.73
N SER A 218 10.63 -2.28 -25.41
CA SER A 218 9.92 -3.50 -25.81
C SER A 218 9.82 -4.46 -24.65
N SER A 219 8.63 -5.06 -24.48
CA SER A 219 8.31 -6.07 -23.47
C SER A 219 8.28 -5.62 -22.00
N ALA A 220 8.55 -4.37 -21.67
CA ALA A 220 8.43 -3.90 -20.29
C ALA A 220 6.99 -4.03 -19.77
N MET A 221 6.87 -4.29 -18.47
CA MET A 221 5.58 -4.48 -17.79
C MET A 221 5.30 -3.31 -16.82
N ILE A 222 4.15 -2.66 -16.96
CA ILE A 222 3.70 -1.62 -16.04
C ILE A 222 2.49 -2.14 -15.26
N HIS A 223 2.55 -2.10 -13.93
CA HIS A 223 1.44 -2.40 -13.04
C HIS A 223 0.79 -1.08 -12.62
N TYR A 224 -0.28 -0.71 -13.32
CA TYR A 224 -1.00 0.54 -13.17
C TYR A 224 -2.19 0.36 -12.23
N TYR A 225 -2.13 0.97 -11.05
CA TYR A 225 -3.24 0.93 -10.08
C TYR A 225 -4.11 2.17 -10.23
N VAL A 226 -5.43 1.99 -10.11
CA VAL A 226 -6.40 3.09 -10.25
C VAL A 226 -7.58 2.90 -9.31
N HIS A 227 -8.16 4.02 -8.84
CA HIS A 227 -9.47 4.04 -8.19
C HIS A 227 -10.54 4.41 -9.22
N LEU A 228 -11.62 3.64 -9.26
CA LEU A 228 -12.73 3.88 -10.17
C LEU A 228 -14.05 3.34 -9.58
N SER A 229 -15.17 3.71 -10.22
CA SER A 229 -16.47 3.18 -9.87
C SER A 229 -16.60 1.69 -10.23
N GLN A 230 -17.49 0.97 -9.57
CA GLN A 230 -17.81 -0.41 -9.96
C GLN A 230 -18.41 -0.49 -11.37
N GLU A 231 -19.12 0.55 -11.80
CA GLU A 231 -19.72 0.67 -13.13
C GLU A 231 -18.64 0.79 -14.21
N ASP A 232 -17.66 1.71 -14.03
CA ASP A 232 -16.52 1.84 -14.93
C ASP A 232 -15.70 0.55 -15.03
N PHE A 233 -15.50 -0.12 -13.89
CA PHE A 233 -14.77 -1.39 -13.88
C PHE A 233 -15.49 -2.50 -14.66
N ALA A 234 -16.82 -2.53 -14.64
CA ALA A 234 -17.63 -3.47 -15.39
C ALA A 234 -17.60 -3.23 -16.91
N ASN A 235 -17.29 -2.01 -17.33
CA ASN A 235 -17.08 -1.67 -18.74
C ASN A 235 -15.71 -2.19 -19.21
N LYS A 236 -15.71 -3.22 -20.04
CA LYS A 236 -14.48 -3.90 -20.51
C LYS A 236 -13.57 -3.00 -21.34
N ASP A 237 -14.13 -2.01 -22.04
CA ASP A 237 -13.37 -1.12 -22.91
C ASP A 237 -12.81 0.10 -22.13
N TRP A 238 -13.24 0.29 -20.88
CA TRP A 238 -12.85 1.45 -20.08
C TRP A 238 -11.34 1.59 -19.95
N ILE A 239 -10.66 0.52 -19.60
CA ILE A 239 -9.19 0.57 -19.33
C ILE A 239 -8.40 0.86 -20.62
N GLU A 240 -8.74 0.24 -21.73
CA GLU A 240 -8.06 0.46 -23.01
C GLU A 240 -8.25 1.90 -23.49
N ASN A 241 -9.49 2.41 -23.46
CA ASN A 241 -9.79 3.79 -23.80
C ASN A 241 -9.10 4.79 -22.87
N HIS A 242 -9.08 4.49 -21.56
CA HIS A 242 -8.41 5.31 -20.57
C HIS A 242 -6.90 5.41 -20.84
N LEU A 243 -6.24 4.28 -21.08
CA LEU A 243 -4.82 4.24 -21.38
C LEU A 243 -4.48 4.89 -22.72
N GLN A 244 -5.27 4.63 -23.77
CA GLN A 244 -5.07 5.24 -25.09
C GLN A 244 -5.08 6.78 -25.02
N ASN A 245 -5.93 7.36 -24.17
CA ASN A 245 -5.97 8.81 -23.97
C ASN A 245 -4.74 9.35 -23.21
N LEU A 246 -4.05 8.54 -22.41
CA LEU A 246 -2.91 8.96 -21.59
C LEU A 246 -1.56 8.76 -22.27
N ILE A 247 -1.42 7.71 -23.10
CA ILE A 247 -0.17 7.30 -23.72
C ILE A 247 -0.35 7.04 -25.24
N GLN A 248 -0.93 8.01 -25.93
CA GLN A 248 -1.40 7.92 -27.32
C GLN A 248 -0.41 7.36 -28.32
N GLU A 249 0.88 7.68 -28.18
CA GLU A 249 1.94 7.25 -29.12
C GLU A 249 2.56 5.90 -28.74
N THR A 250 2.17 5.34 -27.61
CA THR A 250 2.77 4.10 -27.08
C THR A 250 1.90 2.90 -27.45
N LYS A 251 2.50 1.93 -28.13
CA LYS A 251 1.83 0.63 -28.36
C LYS A 251 1.89 -0.20 -27.10
N PHE A 252 0.74 -0.73 -26.69
CA PHE A 252 0.62 -1.55 -25.49
C PHE A 252 -0.42 -2.64 -25.65
N GLN A 253 -0.39 -3.60 -24.72
CA GLN A 253 -1.43 -4.62 -24.55
C GLN A 253 -1.77 -4.75 -23.07
N VAL A 254 -3.05 -4.68 -22.71
CA VAL A 254 -3.52 -5.00 -21.36
C VAL A 254 -3.54 -6.53 -21.18
N LYS A 255 -2.63 -7.05 -20.36
CA LYS A 255 -2.51 -8.48 -20.07
C LYS A 255 -3.46 -8.93 -18.98
N LEU A 256 -3.79 -8.05 -18.05
CA LEU A 256 -4.72 -8.28 -16.95
C LEU A 256 -5.43 -6.99 -16.59
N TRP A 257 -6.75 -7.08 -16.40
CA TRP A 257 -7.56 -6.05 -15.74
C TRP A 257 -8.27 -6.70 -14.56
N LYS A 258 -7.94 -6.28 -13.32
CA LYS A 258 -8.38 -6.98 -12.12
C LYS A 258 -8.72 -6.03 -10.99
N ARG A 259 -9.82 -6.31 -10.29
CA ARG A 259 -10.15 -5.72 -9.00
C ARG A 259 -9.16 -6.19 -7.92
N VAL A 260 -8.61 -5.24 -7.16
CA VAL A 260 -7.72 -5.49 -6.04
C VAL A 260 -8.50 -5.53 -4.73
N ARG A 261 -9.28 -4.46 -4.45
CA ARG A 261 -10.09 -4.36 -3.22
C ARG A 261 -11.21 -3.32 -3.37
N GLU A 262 -12.14 -3.31 -2.43
CA GLU A 262 -13.06 -2.19 -2.22
C GLU A 262 -12.34 -1.07 -1.43
N VAL A 263 -12.64 0.17 -1.78
CA VAL A 263 -12.08 1.37 -1.12
C VAL A 263 -13.15 2.30 -0.58
N GLY A 264 -14.41 2.04 -0.92
CA GLY A 264 -15.57 2.78 -0.43
C GLY A 264 -16.86 2.26 -1.05
N PRO A 265 -18.03 2.80 -0.67
CA PRO A 265 -19.29 2.47 -1.31
C PRO A 265 -19.20 2.75 -2.83
N ARG A 266 -19.44 1.74 -3.66
CA ARG A 266 -19.39 1.80 -5.13
C ARG A 266 -18.01 2.10 -5.76
N TYR A 267 -16.91 2.20 -4.97
CA TYR A 267 -15.56 2.45 -5.47
C TYR A 267 -14.64 1.29 -5.17
N ILE A 268 -13.79 0.99 -6.13
CA ILE A 268 -12.79 -0.07 -6.03
C ILE A 268 -11.40 0.43 -6.40
N GLN A 269 -10.40 -0.26 -5.90
CA GLN A 269 -9.05 -0.22 -6.45
C GLN A 269 -8.89 -1.37 -7.42
N ALA A 270 -8.50 -1.06 -8.65
CA ALA A 270 -8.17 -2.04 -9.69
C ALA A 270 -6.71 -1.91 -10.12
N VAL A 271 -6.22 -2.91 -10.83
CA VAL A 271 -4.89 -2.93 -11.44
C VAL A 271 -5.00 -3.38 -12.90
N ALA A 272 -4.30 -2.66 -13.77
CA ALA A 272 -3.99 -3.12 -15.12
C ALA A 272 -2.52 -3.53 -15.20
N ASP A 273 -2.26 -4.75 -15.67
CA ASP A 273 -0.92 -5.18 -16.06
C ASP A 273 -0.76 -4.89 -17.55
N ILE A 274 0.09 -3.91 -17.87
CA ILE A 274 0.25 -3.33 -19.20
C ILE A 274 1.61 -3.74 -19.75
N GLN A 275 1.62 -4.46 -20.86
CA GLN A 275 2.85 -4.77 -21.59
C GLN A 275 3.07 -3.72 -22.67
N LEU A 276 4.24 -3.09 -22.71
CA LEU A 276 4.67 -2.24 -23.82
C LEU A 276 5.15 -3.11 -25.02
N LEU A 277 4.87 -2.66 -26.25
CA LEU A 277 5.14 -3.41 -27.49
C LEU A 277 6.22 -2.75 -28.34
#